data_63e43268b2ca2b642ea99f4ff9a65bf0
#
_entry.id   63e43268b2ca2b642ea99f4ff9a65bf0
#
_cell.length_a   1.000
_cell.length_b   1.000
_cell.length_c   1.000
_cell.angle_alpha   90.00
_cell.angle_beta   90.00
_cell.angle_gamma   90.00
#
_symmetry.space_group_name_H-M   'P 1'
#
loop_
_entity.id
_entity.type
_entity.pdbx_description
1 polymer ?
#
loop_
_entity_poly.entity_id
_entity_poly.type
_entity_poly.pdbx_seq_one_letter_code
_entity_poly.pdbx_strand_id
1 'polypeptide(L)'
;KEKYPNLPYFILGHSMGSFIARDYVATYGSEVDCVALCGTTGIFPNLAEGMKLCQEHIDEGKGDESDPNVAQILLGWMFQRCTEEIKYGNEWSCSDPIVVYNAANDPLCSILRPTTNRSYLYFCQMIEAITGPSWAEKVPKKLPIYNVAGDEDPVGQYGEGVKQVTQWLEDS
;
A
#
# COMPACT_ATOMS: atom_id res chain seq x y z
N LYS A 1 -1.72 -12.13 21.11
CA LYS A 1 -2.45 -13.27 21.71
C LYS A 1 -1.84 -13.77 23.03
N GLU A 2 -0.54 -13.84 23.18
CA GLU A 2 0.11 -14.31 24.42
C GLU A 2 -0.41 -13.60 25.69
N LYS A 3 -0.52 -12.27 25.62
CA LYS A 3 -1.00 -11.44 26.77
C LYS A 3 -2.50 -11.58 27.03
N TYR A 4 -3.28 -11.88 25.98
CA TYR A 4 -4.75 -11.96 26.04
C TYR A 4 -5.26 -13.15 25.22
N PRO A 5 -5.03 -14.39 25.70
CA PRO A 5 -5.28 -15.60 24.92
C PRO A 5 -6.76 -15.85 24.60
N ASN A 6 -7.66 -15.32 25.42
CA ASN A 6 -9.11 -15.53 25.30
C ASN A 6 -9.85 -14.38 24.57
N LEU A 7 -9.11 -13.35 24.10
CA LEU A 7 -9.72 -12.25 23.35
C LEU A 7 -9.58 -12.47 21.86
N PRO A 8 -10.59 -12.09 21.06
CA PRO A 8 -10.46 -12.09 19.61
C PRO A 8 -9.38 -11.12 19.16
N TYR A 9 -8.66 -11.47 18.09
CA TYR A 9 -7.59 -10.68 17.53
C TYR A 9 -7.97 -10.19 16.14
N PHE A 10 -8.16 -8.88 16.02
CA PHE A 10 -8.50 -8.20 14.78
C PHE A 10 -7.33 -7.36 14.28
N ILE A 11 -7.18 -7.31 12.96
CA ILE A 11 -6.20 -6.45 12.29
C ILE A 11 -6.97 -5.44 11.43
N LEU A 12 -6.63 -4.16 11.57
CA LEU A 12 -7.01 -3.12 10.62
C LEU A 12 -5.74 -2.56 9.99
N GLY A 13 -5.62 -2.70 8.68
CA GLY A 13 -4.54 -2.12 7.89
C GLY A 13 -5.06 -1.03 6.98
N HIS A 14 -4.49 0.19 7.08
CA HIS A 14 -4.83 1.31 6.22
C HIS A 14 -3.67 1.63 5.27
N SER A 15 -3.94 1.85 3.98
CA SER A 15 -2.97 2.17 2.94
C SER A 15 -1.82 1.14 2.94
N MET A 16 -0.56 1.56 3.09
CA MET A 16 0.59 0.65 3.24
C MET A 16 0.39 -0.37 4.37
N GLY A 17 -0.32 0.00 5.45
CA GLY A 17 -0.69 -0.93 6.52
C GLY A 17 -1.61 -2.05 6.04
N SER A 18 -2.41 -1.85 4.99
CA SER A 18 -3.21 -2.91 4.37
C SER A 18 -2.33 -3.92 3.61
N PHE A 19 -1.22 -3.47 3.03
CA PHE A 19 -0.25 -4.33 2.36
C PHE A 19 0.49 -5.20 3.39
N ILE A 20 0.92 -4.60 4.50
CA ILE A 20 1.54 -5.32 5.62
C ILE A 20 0.55 -6.33 6.23
N ALA A 21 -0.72 -5.96 6.37
CA ALA A 21 -1.75 -6.87 6.86
C ALA A 21 -1.96 -8.06 5.92
N ARG A 22 -1.91 -7.85 4.60
CA ARG A 22 -1.98 -8.92 3.58
C ARG A 22 -0.81 -9.89 3.67
N ASP A 23 0.41 -9.38 3.82
CA ASP A 23 1.60 -10.21 4.02
C ASP A 23 1.52 -10.99 5.34
N TYR A 24 1.11 -10.32 6.41
CA TYR A 24 0.96 -10.92 7.73
C TYR A 24 -0.03 -12.09 7.72
N VAL A 25 -1.21 -11.92 7.12
CA VAL A 25 -2.23 -12.99 7.13
C VAL A 25 -1.90 -14.17 6.20
N ALA A 26 -1.05 -13.99 5.22
CA ALA A 26 -0.52 -15.10 4.41
C ALA A 26 0.38 -16.03 5.24
N THR A 27 1.00 -15.51 6.32
CA THR A 27 1.90 -16.26 7.18
C THR A 27 1.23 -16.67 8.50
N TYR A 28 0.50 -15.75 9.13
CA TYR A 28 -0.05 -15.89 10.49
C TYR A 28 -1.59 -15.80 10.55
N GLY A 29 -2.26 -15.88 9.42
CA GLY A 29 -3.72 -15.67 9.33
C GLY A 29 -4.55 -16.65 10.17
N SER A 30 -4.03 -17.84 10.48
CA SER A 30 -4.67 -18.81 11.37
C SER A 30 -4.81 -18.32 12.83
N GLU A 31 -4.04 -17.30 13.21
CA GLU A 31 -4.09 -16.69 14.55
C GLU A 31 -4.98 -15.45 14.62
N VAL A 32 -5.54 -15.03 13.49
CA VAL A 32 -6.33 -13.80 13.34
C VAL A 32 -7.80 -14.17 13.22
N ASP A 33 -8.67 -13.44 13.90
CA ASP A 33 -10.10 -13.70 13.90
C ASP A 33 -10.84 -12.89 12.82
N CYS A 34 -10.30 -11.73 12.41
CA CYS A 34 -10.84 -10.92 11.28
C CYS A 34 -9.83 -9.86 10.84
N VAL A 35 -9.89 -9.47 9.57
CA VAL A 35 -9.05 -8.41 8.98
C VAL A 35 -9.89 -7.37 8.27
N ALA A 36 -9.57 -6.10 8.47
CA ALA A 36 -10.07 -5.00 7.66
C ALA A 36 -8.91 -4.39 6.85
N LEU A 37 -9.07 -4.37 5.52
CA LEU A 37 -8.15 -3.75 4.57
C LEU A 37 -8.77 -2.45 4.08
N CYS A 38 -8.21 -1.30 4.47
CA CYS A 38 -8.69 0.01 4.09
C CYS A 38 -7.72 0.66 3.10
N GLY A 39 -8.20 1.03 1.91
CA GLY A 39 -7.36 1.66 0.87
C GLY A 39 -6.25 0.74 0.37
N THR A 40 -6.56 -0.54 0.12
CA THR A 40 -5.61 -1.51 -0.45
C THR A 40 -5.54 -1.39 -1.98
N THR A 41 -4.53 -2.00 -2.60
CA THR A 41 -4.34 -2.00 -4.05
C THR A 41 -4.37 -3.42 -4.63
N GLY A 42 -4.75 -3.52 -5.90
CA GLY A 42 -4.57 -4.72 -6.73
C GLY A 42 -3.16 -4.80 -7.35
N ILE A 43 -3.10 -4.94 -8.67
CA ILE A 43 -1.84 -4.85 -9.43
C ILE A 43 -1.33 -3.41 -9.36
N PHE A 44 -0.12 -3.26 -8.82
CA PHE A 44 0.49 -1.94 -8.65
C PHE A 44 1.13 -1.48 -9.97
N PRO A 45 0.76 -0.30 -10.50
CA PRO A 45 1.33 0.19 -11.75
C PRO A 45 2.83 0.39 -11.69
N ASN A 46 3.51 0.12 -12.81
CA ASN A 46 4.94 0.38 -13.02
C ASN A 46 5.89 -0.28 -11.98
N LEU A 47 5.41 -1.30 -11.26
CA LEU A 47 6.18 -1.93 -10.18
C LEU A 47 7.53 -2.45 -10.66
N ALA A 48 7.55 -3.20 -11.76
CA ALA A 48 8.77 -3.79 -12.32
C ALA A 48 9.80 -2.74 -12.77
N GLU A 49 9.32 -1.63 -13.37
CA GLU A 49 10.16 -0.52 -13.79
C GLU A 49 10.79 0.19 -12.58
N GLY A 50 9.98 0.48 -11.57
CA GLY A 50 10.46 1.07 -10.32
C GLY A 50 11.48 0.19 -9.60
N MET A 51 11.23 -1.13 -9.51
CA MET A 51 12.17 -2.09 -8.92
C MET A 51 13.51 -2.12 -9.65
N LYS A 52 13.47 -2.14 -10.98
CA LYS A 52 14.67 -2.13 -11.81
C LYS A 52 15.52 -0.89 -11.55
N LEU A 53 14.92 0.30 -11.59
CA LEU A 53 15.63 1.55 -11.33
C LEU A 53 16.20 1.61 -9.91
N CYS A 54 15.45 1.17 -8.90
CA CYS A 54 15.95 1.08 -7.53
C CYS A 54 17.17 0.16 -7.42
N GLN A 55 17.14 -1.01 -8.09
CA GLN A 55 18.25 -1.95 -8.06
C GLN A 55 19.49 -1.37 -8.75
N GLU A 56 19.33 -0.70 -9.89
CA GLU A 56 20.43 0.00 -10.59
C GLU A 56 21.10 1.04 -9.66
N HIS A 57 20.33 1.85 -8.96
CA HIS A 57 20.88 2.79 -7.96
C HIS A 57 21.60 2.10 -6.80
N ILE A 58 21.09 0.98 -6.32
CA ILE A 58 21.74 0.21 -5.26
C ILE A 58 23.08 -0.35 -5.72
N ASP A 59 23.14 -0.89 -6.96
CA ASP A 59 24.36 -1.43 -7.55
C ASP A 59 25.41 -0.34 -7.80
N GLU A 60 24.98 0.90 -8.02
CA GLU A 60 25.85 2.10 -8.09
C GLU A 60 26.28 2.65 -6.71
N GLY A 61 25.86 2.02 -5.61
CA GLY A 61 26.16 2.47 -4.26
C GLY A 61 25.26 3.60 -3.74
N LYS A 62 24.18 3.96 -4.47
CA LYS A 62 23.23 5.03 -4.15
C LYS A 62 21.97 4.53 -3.44
N GLY A 63 22.01 3.36 -2.82
CA GLY A 63 20.83 2.75 -2.19
C GLY A 63 20.20 3.60 -1.08
N ASP A 64 21.01 4.35 -0.35
CA ASP A 64 20.56 5.19 0.77
C ASP A 64 20.29 6.65 0.34
N GLU A 65 20.42 6.93 -0.95
CA GLU A 65 20.01 8.19 -1.57
C GLU A 65 18.56 8.09 -2.07
N SER A 66 17.96 9.24 -2.39
CA SER A 66 16.62 9.37 -2.95
C SER A 66 16.70 9.88 -4.38
N ASP A 67 15.93 9.27 -5.28
CA ASP A 67 15.75 9.74 -6.64
C ASP A 67 14.27 10.11 -6.88
N PRO A 68 13.96 11.38 -7.22
CA PRO A 68 12.60 11.79 -7.56
C PRO A 68 11.98 11.01 -8.72
N ASN A 69 12.79 10.48 -9.66
CA ASN A 69 12.28 9.69 -10.78
C ASN A 69 11.69 8.35 -10.29
N VAL A 70 12.30 7.73 -9.29
CA VAL A 70 11.74 6.51 -8.66
C VAL A 70 10.36 6.80 -8.07
N ALA A 71 10.24 7.89 -7.33
CA ALA A 71 8.96 8.32 -6.76
C ALA A 71 7.93 8.61 -7.86
N GLN A 72 8.34 9.29 -8.93
CA GLN A 72 7.45 9.60 -10.06
C GLN A 72 6.95 8.35 -10.79
N ILE A 73 7.81 7.37 -11.03
CA ILE A 73 7.44 6.09 -11.67
C ILE A 73 6.45 5.33 -10.78
N LEU A 74 6.75 5.19 -9.49
CA LEU A 74 5.97 4.37 -8.59
C LEU A 74 4.68 5.04 -8.11
N LEU A 75 4.66 6.36 -7.92
CA LEU A 75 3.57 7.06 -7.24
C LEU A 75 2.90 8.14 -8.10
N GLY A 76 3.53 8.57 -9.19
CA GLY A 76 3.02 9.66 -10.05
C GLY A 76 1.61 9.42 -10.60
N TRP A 77 1.24 8.17 -10.82
CA TRP A 77 -0.09 7.80 -11.30
C TRP A 77 -1.22 8.12 -10.29
N MET A 78 -0.92 8.27 -9.00
CA MET A 78 -1.91 8.65 -7.98
C MET A 78 -2.48 10.05 -8.20
N PHE A 79 -1.77 10.91 -8.95
CA PHE A 79 -2.20 12.28 -9.24
C PHE A 79 -3.06 12.42 -10.50
N GLN A 80 -3.36 11.33 -11.20
CA GLN A 80 -4.06 11.36 -12.51
C GLN A 80 -5.41 12.07 -12.48
N ARG A 81 -6.13 12.05 -11.36
CA ARG A 81 -7.41 12.74 -11.19
C ARG A 81 -7.33 14.01 -10.35
N CYS A 82 -6.14 14.43 -9.94
CA CYS A 82 -5.97 15.72 -9.29
C CYS A 82 -6.17 16.81 -10.34
N THR A 83 -7.24 17.60 -10.22
CA THR A 83 -7.62 18.67 -11.16
C THR A 83 -7.06 20.03 -10.77
N GLU A 84 -6.61 20.17 -9.53
CA GLU A 84 -6.03 21.40 -8.99
C GLU A 84 -4.50 21.36 -9.02
N GLU A 85 -3.88 22.52 -8.85
CA GLU A 85 -2.44 22.65 -8.76
C GLU A 85 -1.90 21.86 -7.56
N ILE A 86 -0.91 20.99 -7.81
CA ILE A 86 -0.23 20.23 -6.76
C ILE A 86 0.70 21.18 -6.00
N LYS A 87 0.39 21.44 -4.73
CA LYS A 87 1.13 22.36 -3.85
C LYS A 87 1.93 21.64 -2.77
N TYR A 88 1.40 20.55 -2.25
CA TYR A 88 1.90 19.87 -1.07
C TYR A 88 2.41 18.45 -1.37
N GLY A 89 2.06 17.88 -2.53
CA GLY A 89 2.44 16.53 -2.93
C GLY A 89 1.61 15.42 -2.27
N ASN A 90 0.52 15.77 -1.60
CA ASN A 90 -0.43 14.84 -0.98
C ASN A 90 -1.89 15.06 -1.38
N GLU A 91 -2.13 15.86 -2.43
CA GLU A 91 -3.46 16.19 -2.93
C GLU A 91 -4.26 14.95 -3.37
N TRP A 92 -3.56 13.90 -3.81
CA TRP A 92 -4.16 12.62 -4.17
C TRP A 92 -4.85 11.91 -2.99
N SER A 93 -4.51 12.25 -1.75
CA SER A 93 -4.94 11.52 -0.55
C SER A 93 -6.32 11.95 -0.03
N CYS A 94 -6.78 13.15 -0.35
CA CYS A 94 -8.07 13.69 0.10
C CYS A 94 -8.55 14.82 -0.80
N SER A 95 -9.85 14.87 -1.06
CA SER A 95 -10.49 15.96 -1.82
C SER A 95 -10.74 17.23 -0.99
N ASP A 96 -10.63 17.18 0.35
CA ASP A 96 -10.77 18.35 1.20
C ASP A 96 -9.43 19.10 1.32
N PRO A 97 -9.31 20.33 0.78
CA PRO A 97 -8.08 21.10 0.78
C PRO A 97 -7.58 21.46 2.20
N ILE A 98 -8.50 21.54 3.18
CA ILE A 98 -8.12 21.81 4.58
C ILE A 98 -7.42 20.58 5.18
N VAL A 99 -7.92 19.39 4.89
CA VAL A 99 -7.30 18.14 5.34
C VAL A 99 -5.93 17.96 4.70
N VAL A 100 -5.82 18.20 3.39
CA VAL A 100 -4.55 18.18 2.64
C VAL A 100 -3.54 19.16 3.25
N TYR A 101 -3.95 20.41 3.48
CA TYR A 101 -3.11 21.43 4.11
C TYR A 101 -2.63 21.03 5.50
N ASN A 102 -3.55 20.54 6.35
CA ASN A 102 -3.22 20.15 7.72
C ASN A 102 -2.24 18.97 7.73
N ALA A 103 -2.47 17.93 6.91
CA ALA A 103 -1.57 16.80 6.79
C ALA A 103 -0.17 17.20 6.30
N ALA A 104 -0.08 18.11 5.33
CA ALA A 104 1.19 18.60 4.81
C ALA A 104 2.01 19.39 5.84
N ASN A 105 1.34 20.06 6.78
CA ASN A 105 1.98 20.88 7.81
C ASN A 105 2.11 20.18 9.18
N ASP A 106 1.59 18.97 9.33
CA ASP A 106 1.75 18.18 10.54
C ASP A 106 3.14 17.50 10.55
N PRO A 107 3.99 17.76 11.56
CA PRO A 107 5.32 17.17 11.65
C PRO A 107 5.29 15.64 11.80
N LEU A 108 4.18 15.05 12.21
CA LEU A 108 4.00 13.59 12.30
C LEU A 108 3.53 12.96 10.99
N CYS A 109 2.93 13.76 10.10
CA CYS A 109 2.46 13.33 8.78
C CYS A 109 3.45 13.65 7.66
N SER A 110 4.73 13.91 7.99
CA SER A 110 5.75 14.41 7.06
C SER A 110 5.96 13.48 5.85
N ILE A 111 5.14 13.69 4.82
CA ILE A 111 5.28 13.09 3.47
C ILE A 111 6.56 13.61 2.78
N LEU A 112 7.16 14.67 3.33
CA LEU A 112 8.28 15.39 2.75
C LEU A 112 9.67 14.78 3.04
N ARG A 113 9.76 13.68 3.77
CA ARG A 113 11.03 12.96 3.88
C ARG A 113 11.22 12.11 2.64
N PRO A 114 12.25 12.40 1.82
CA PRO A 114 12.49 11.59 0.62
C PRO A 114 12.73 10.15 1.02
N THR A 115 11.98 9.23 0.38
CA THR A 115 12.17 7.79 0.55
C THR A 115 13.41 7.36 -0.22
N THR A 116 14.29 6.56 0.38
CA THR A 116 15.51 6.09 -0.25
C THR A 116 15.21 5.03 -1.33
N ASN A 117 16.12 4.88 -2.30
CA ASN A 117 16.00 3.86 -3.36
C ASN A 117 15.87 2.45 -2.77
N ARG A 118 16.60 2.13 -1.72
CA ARG A 118 16.52 0.86 -0.99
C ARG A 118 15.15 0.65 -0.35
N SER A 119 14.59 1.68 0.27
CA SER A 119 13.26 1.61 0.88
C SER A 119 12.18 1.39 -0.17
N TYR A 120 12.28 2.04 -1.34
CA TYR A 120 11.37 1.80 -2.44
C TYR A 120 11.50 0.38 -2.99
N LEU A 121 12.72 -0.18 -3.11
CA LEU A 121 12.90 -1.55 -3.54
C LEU A 121 12.18 -2.53 -2.59
N TYR A 122 12.37 -2.38 -1.28
CA TYR A 122 11.71 -3.25 -0.30
C TYR A 122 10.18 -3.09 -0.30
N PHE A 123 9.70 -1.87 -0.50
CA PHE A 123 8.27 -1.62 -0.71
C PHE A 123 7.74 -2.38 -1.94
N CYS A 124 8.43 -2.29 -3.06
CA CYS A 124 8.04 -2.99 -4.29
C CYS A 124 8.06 -4.51 -4.12
N GLN A 125 9.07 -5.07 -3.46
CA GLN A 125 9.17 -6.50 -3.17
C GLN A 125 8.00 -6.97 -2.28
N MET A 126 7.61 -6.17 -1.29
CA MET A 126 6.42 -6.46 -0.47
C MET A 126 5.16 -6.47 -1.33
N ILE A 127 4.97 -5.48 -2.21
CA ILE A 127 3.81 -5.41 -3.11
C ILE A 127 3.78 -6.64 -4.04
N GLU A 128 4.92 -7.02 -4.61
CA GLU A 128 5.02 -8.21 -5.46
C GLU A 128 4.60 -9.48 -4.71
N ALA A 129 5.07 -9.64 -3.48
CA ALA A 129 4.78 -10.83 -2.66
C ALA A 129 3.29 -10.98 -2.29
N ILE A 130 2.55 -9.88 -2.24
CA ILE A 130 1.13 -9.85 -1.88
C ILE A 130 0.19 -9.70 -3.10
N THR A 131 0.72 -9.75 -4.31
CA THR A 131 -0.06 -9.56 -5.55
C THR A 131 -0.41 -10.90 -6.18
N GLY A 132 -1.67 -11.05 -6.57
CA GLY A 132 -2.16 -12.16 -7.37
C GLY A 132 -2.65 -13.38 -6.58
N PRO A 133 -3.11 -14.42 -7.30
CA PRO A 133 -3.68 -15.64 -6.70
C PRO A 133 -2.71 -16.39 -5.79
N SER A 134 -1.41 -16.40 -6.11
CA SER A 134 -0.39 -17.09 -5.32
C SER A 134 -0.23 -16.55 -3.89
N TRP A 135 -0.57 -15.28 -3.66
CA TRP A 135 -0.72 -14.73 -2.32
C TRP A 135 -2.01 -15.20 -1.68
N ALA A 136 -3.13 -15.10 -2.38
CA ALA A 136 -4.45 -15.41 -1.86
C ALA A 136 -4.59 -16.89 -1.42
N GLU A 137 -3.93 -17.80 -2.13
CA GLU A 137 -3.86 -19.23 -1.77
C GLU A 137 -3.25 -19.50 -0.38
N LYS A 138 -2.41 -18.59 0.12
CA LYS A 138 -1.79 -18.69 1.44
C LYS A 138 -2.70 -18.19 2.56
N VAL A 139 -3.72 -17.42 2.23
CA VAL A 139 -4.64 -16.84 3.22
C VAL A 139 -5.65 -17.91 3.68
N PRO A 140 -5.90 -18.06 5.01
CA PRO A 140 -6.87 -19.04 5.48
C PRO A 140 -8.27 -18.78 4.93
N LYS A 141 -8.87 -19.77 4.28
CA LYS A 141 -10.18 -19.69 3.59
C LYS A 141 -11.35 -19.24 4.48
N LYS A 142 -11.24 -19.42 5.78
CA LYS A 142 -12.30 -19.06 6.75
C LYS A 142 -12.02 -17.73 7.45
N LEU A 143 -10.92 -17.06 7.13
CA LEU A 143 -10.61 -15.77 7.72
C LEU A 143 -11.55 -14.71 7.14
N PRO A 144 -12.41 -14.07 7.94
CA PRO A 144 -13.24 -12.97 7.48
C PRO A 144 -12.35 -11.77 7.10
N ILE A 145 -12.47 -11.31 5.86
CA ILE A 145 -11.73 -10.14 5.36
C ILE A 145 -12.74 -9.10 4.88
N TYR A 146 -12.63 -7.89 5.39
CA TYR A 146 -13.41 -6.74 4.99
C TYR A 146 -12.54 -5.78 4.18
N ASN A 147 -12.87 -5.59 2.91
CA ASN A 147 -12.22 -4.62 2.03
C ASN A 147 -13.06 -3.34 1.96
N VAL A 148 -12.44 -2.18 2.21
CA VAL A 148 -13.06 -0.87 2.10
C VAL A 148 -12.10 0.15 1.49
N ALA A 149 -12.60 0.99 0.58
CA ALA A 149 -11.89 2.13 0.01
C ALA A 149 -12.89 3.21 -0.42
N GLY A 150 -12.42 4.43 -0.58
CA GLY A 150 -13.18 5.47 -1.27
C GLY A 150 -13.29 5.14 -2.77
N ASP A 151 -14.36 5.59 -3.42
CA ASP A 151 -14.56 5.44 -4.87
C ASP A 151 -13.61 6.32 -5.70
N GLU A 152 -13.08 7.38 -5.10
CA GLU A 152 -12.05 8.25 -5.67
C GLU A 152 -10.63 7.94 -5.15
N ASP A 153 -10.43 6.85 -4.40
CA ASP A 153 -9.12 6.45 -3.91
C ASP A 153 -8.21 5.95 -5.06
N PRO A 154 -7.15 6.70 -5.41
CA PRO A 154 -6.24 6.29 -6.48
C PRO A 154 -5.43 5.04 -6.13
N VAL A 155 -5.09 4.81 -4.85
CA VAL A 155 -4.34 3.63 -4.41
C VAL A 155 -5.10 2.35 -4.74
N GLY A 156 -6.40 2.34 -4.50
CA GLY A 156 -7.31 1.27 -4.90
C GLY A 156 -7.72 1.30 -6.39
N GLN A 157 -7.07 2.15 -7.19
CA GLN A 157 -7.39 2.33 -8.62
C GLN A 157 -8.87 2.61 -8.84
N TYR A 158 -9.41 3.50 -7.99
CA TYR A 158 -10.81 3.92 -8.06
C TYR A 158 -11.79 2.74 -7.90
N GLY A 159 -11.45 1.80 -7.00
CA GLY A 159 -12.22 0.61 -6.67
C GLY A 159 -11.83 -0.65 -7.46
N GLU A 160 -11.21 -0.54 -8.63
CA GLU A 160 -10.87 -1.72 -9.45
C GLU A 160 -9.80 -2.60 -8.79
N GLY A 161 -8.78 -2.01 -8.19
CA GLY A 161 -7.75 -2.76 -7.45
C GLY A 161 -8.30 -3.46 -6.21
N VAL A 162 -9.26 -2.84 -5.53
CA VAL A 162 -9.93 -3.45 -4.36
C VAL A 162 -10.78 -4.65 -4.77
N LYS A 163 -11.56 -4.54 -5.87
CA LYS A 163 -12.31 -5.64 -6.45
C LYS A 163 -11.39 -6.79 -6.86
N GLN A 164 -10.24 -6.47 -7.44
CA GLN A 164 -9.25 -7.45 -7.87
C GLN A 164 -8.70 -8.26 -6.68
N VAL A 165 -8.39 -7.60 -5.55
CA VAL A 165 -7.95 -8.29 -4.32
C VAL A 165 -9.05 -9.21 -3.79
N THR A 166 -10.31 -8.75 -3.80
CA THR A 166 -11.45 -9.57 -3.40
C THR A 166 -11.60 -10.79 -4.30
N GLN A 167 -11.49 -10.60 -5.62
CA GLN A 167 -11.58 -11.69 -6.59
C GLN A 167 -10.49 -12.76 -6.37
N TRP A 168 -9.23 -12.35 -6.12
CA TRP A 168 -8.17 -13.32 -5.81
C TRP A 168 -8.47 -14.16 -4.58
N LEU A 169 -9.10 -13.56 -3.56
CA LEU A 169 -9.47 -14.28 -2.34
C LEU A 169 -10.66 -15.23 -2.56
N GLU A 170 -11.62 -14.85 -3.42
CA GLU A 170 -12.78 -15.67 -3.74
C GLU A 170 -12.42 -16.86 -4.63
N ASP A 171 -11.48 -16.68 -5.55
CA ASP A 171 -11.06 -17.70 -6.51
C ASP A 171 -10.05 -18.71 -5.91
N SER A 172 -9.49 -18.42 -4.77
CA SER A 172 -8.47 -19.24 -4.09
C SER A 172 -9.08 -20.14 -3.03
#